data_7e0e21cfe842c4d80a66844a78fef95d
#
_entry.id   7e0e21cfe842c4d80a66844a78fef95d
#
_cell.length_a   1.000
_cell.length_b   1.000
_cell.length_c   1.000
_cell.angle_alpha   90.00
_cell.angle_beta   90.00
_cell.angle_gamma   90.00
#
_symmetry.space_group_name_H-M   'P 1'
#
loop_
_entity.id
_entity.type
_entity.pdbx_description
1 polymer ?
#
loop_
_entity_poly.entity_id
_entity_poly.type
_entity_poly.pdbx_seq_one_letter_code
_entity_poly.pdbx_strand_id
1 'polypeptide(L)'
;MQNSKKVIVGISGGVDSSVCALMLKTAGFDVQGVFMKNWTNSAPNIECTTEKDFADAEAVCDQIGIPLHQANFSGDYWDRVFKKFLSDHNEGLTPNPDILCNKEIKFRSFLDYCLEIGADYIATGHYVRVDNSGSSARLLRGIDPTKDQSYFLHQVTGKDLAKSLFPLGELTKEQVRQIAKDNKLITSEKKDSVGICFIGKNKYNDFIANFLGKDPGVILDEEGNELGVHDGLMYFTLGQRQGIGLGGIKGKEQDSWYVAHKDTQSKALTVVQGRDHPLLFSDGCYVDNVQWVNENNEDELNCEVQIRYQSQPVKALLKKLTDGYKIIFASPQLAVTPGQSAVIYKGDDCLGGSVIKDRISSDFYSWADNRGYNYQVYG
;
A
#
# COMPACT_ATOMS: atom_id res chain seq x y z
N MET A 1 -24.53 30.30 19.48
CA MET A 1 -23.20 29.75 19.13
C MET A 1 -23.46 28.54 18.27
N GLN A 2 -23.13 28.56 16.98
CA GLN A 2 -23.17 27.35 16.17
C GLN A 2 -22.18 26.39 16.81
N ASN A 3 -22.64 25.20 17.20
CA ASN A 3 -21.77 24.16 17.75
C ASN A 3 -20.78 23.76 16.64
N SER A 4 -19.50 24.14 16.77
CA SER A 4 -18.48 23.78 15.79
C SER A 4 -18.38 22.25 15.77
N LYS A 5 -18.37 21.65 14.57
CA LYS A 5 -18.25 20.19 14.43
C LYS A 5 -16.92 19.71 15.00
N LYS A 6 -16.99 18.64 15.77
CA LYS A 6 -15.82 18.01 16.40
C LYS A 6 -15.11 17.11 15.42
N VAL A 7 -13.81 17.38 15.18
CA VAL A 7 -12.96 16.59 14.29
C VAL A 7 -11.79 16.03 15.06
N ILE A 8 -11.60 14.72 14.97
CA ILE A 8 -10.42 14.06 15.55
C ILE A 8 -9.42 13.74 14.44
N VAL A 9 -8.22 14.32 14.56
CA VAL A 9 -7.13 14.14 13.59
C VAL A 9 -6.19 13.05 14.06
N GLY A 10 -5.93 12.07 13.20
CA GLY A 10 -4.85 11.11 13.41
C GLY A 10 -3.48 11.79 13.28
N ILE A 11 -2.82 12.05 14.40
CA ILE A 11 -1.51 12.72 14.47
C ILE A 11 -0.39 11.67 14.53
N SER A 12 0.49 11.69 13.53
CA SER A 12 1.62 10.76 13.46
C SER A 12 2.96 11.38 13.87
N GLY A 13 2.97 12.66 14.23
CA GLY A 13 4.21 13.42 14.44
C GLY A 13 4.92 13.78 13.12
N GLY A 14 4.32 13.57 11.96
CA GLY A 14 4.82 13.97 10.63
C GLY A 14 4.22 15.29 10.15
N VAL A 15 4.85 15.92 9.14
CA VAL A 15 4.42 17.21 8.58
C VAL A 15 2.97 17.19 8.06
N ASP A 16 2.55 16.12 7.42
CA ASP A 16 1.24 16.02 6.77
C ASP A 16 0.10 16.04 7.79
N SER A 17 0.18 15.22 8.84
CA SER A 17 -0.82 15.24 9.92
C SER A 17 -0.83 16.55 10.71
N SER A 18 0.33 17.19 10.85
CA SER A 18 0.45 18.50 11.50
C SER A 18 -0.27 19.60 10.72
N VAL A 19 -0.02 19.65 9.41
CA VAL A 19 -0.70 20.64 8.52
C VAL A 19 -2.20 20.35 8.42
N CYS A 20 -2.60 19.08 8.37
CA CYS A 20 -4.00 18.68 8.40
C CYS A 20 -4.72 19.25 9.64
N ALA A 21 -4.15 19.08 10.83
CA ALA A 21 -4.70 19.60 12.08
C ALA A 21 -4.77 21.14 12.10
N LEU A 22 -3.69 21.80 11.66
CA LEU A 22 -3.63 23.26 11.57
C LEU A 22 -4.71 23.83 10.66
N MET A 23 -4.88 23.25 9.46
CA MET A 23 -5.87 23.71 8.48
C MET A 23 -7.29 23.59 9.04
N LEU A 24 -7.63 22.46 9.65
CA LEU A 24 -8.96 22.23 10.24
C LEU A 24 -9.24 23.19 11.40
N LYS A 25 -8.26 23.43 12.27
CA LYS A 25 -8.38 24.41 13.34
C LYS A 25 -8.59 25.83 12.80
N THR A 26 -7.81 26.21 11.79
CA THR A 26 -7.94 27.51 11.13
C THR A 26 -9.32 27.68 10.45
N ALA A 27 -9.88 26.58 9.93
CA ALA A 27 -11.23 26.54 9.36
C ALA A 27 -12.36 26.61 10.41
N GLY A 28 -12.04 26.63 11.71
CA GLY A 28 -13.00 26.82 12.80
C GLY A 28 -13.65 25.55 13.34
N PHE A 29 -13.09 24.36 13.03
CA PHE A 29 -13.54 23.11 13.65
C PHE A 29 -13.06 23.02 15.12
N ASP A 30 -13.80 22.25 15.94
CA ASP A 30 -13.33 21.78 17.24
C ASP A 30 -12.39 20.59 17.00
N VAL A 31 -11.07 20.87 17.00
CA VAL A 31 -10.04 19.89 16.61
C VAL A 31 -9.38 19.27 17.83
N GLN A 32 -9.30 17.95 17.83
CA GLN A 32 -8.51 17.18 18.79
C GLN A 32 -7.59 16.23 18.04
N GLY A 33 -6.42 15.92 18.60
CA GLY A 33 -5.47 14.97 18.07
C GLY A 33 -5.60 13.59 18.74
N VAL A 34 -5.41 12.52 17.97
CA VAL A 34 -5.19 11.19 18.52
C VAL A 34 -3.90 10.61 17.89
N PHE A 35 -2.98 10.23 18.76
CA PHE A 35 -1.81 9.43 18.38
C PHE A 35 -2.18 7.94 18.44
N MET A 36 -2.06 7.24 17.32
CA MET A 36 -2.36 5.81 17.21
C MET A 36 -1.09 4.99 17.51
N LYS A 37 -1.09 4.27 18.63
CA LYS A 37 -0.04 3.30 18.94
C LYS A 37 -0.37 1.96 18.30
N ASN A 38 0.20 1.69 17.11
CA ASN A 38 -0.07 0.48 16.33
C ASN A 38 0.92 -0.67 16.60
N TRP A 39 2.00 -0.41 17.35
CA TRP A 39 3.02 -1.40 17.62
C TRP A 39 3.57 -1.26 19.05
N THR A 40 3.74 -2.38 19.74
CA THR A 40 4.26 -2.42 21.13
C THR A 40 5.46 -3.37 21.28
N ASN A 41 5.69 -4.26 20.33
CA ASN A 41 6.75 -5.25 20.44
C ASN A 41 8.08 -4.70 19.92
N SER A 42 9.09 -4.71 20.78
CA SER A 42 10.45 -4.49 20.36
C SER A 42 10.98 -5.80 19.75
N ALA A 43 11.07 -5.89 18.43
CA ALA A 43 11.89 -6.95 17.85
C ALA A 43 13.36 -6.70 18.27
N PRO A 44 14.13 -7.74 18.59
CA PRO A 44 15.54 -7.57 18.95
C PRO A 44 16.27 -6.74 17.88
N ASN A 45 17.04 -5.74 18.30
CA ASN A 45 17.84 -4.85 17.45
C ASN A 45 17.05 -3.88 16.53
N ILE A 46 15.75 -3.65 16.76
CA ILE A 46 14.97 -2.66 16.02
C ILE A 46 14.53 -1.56 16.97
N GLU A 47 15.03 -0.37 16.70
CA GLU A 47 14.64 0.85 17.42
C GLU A 47 13.23 1.24 16.96
N CYS A 48 12.26 1.16 17.88
CA CYS A 48 10.90 1.60 17.61
C CYS A 48 10.84 3.13 17.64
N THR A 49 10.40 3.76 16.57
CA THR A 49 10.29 5.22 16.47
C THR A 49 9.10 5.78 17.24
N THR A 50 8.22 4.94 17.78
CA THR A 50 6.93 5.31 18.37
C THR A 50 7.05 6.37 19.47
N GLU A 51 8.04 6.28 20.37
CA GLU A 51 8.21 7.26 21.45
C GLU A 51 8.62 8.64 20.92
N LYS A 52 9.53 8.66 19.95
CA LYS A 52 9.95 9.90 19.29
C LYS A 52 8.80 10.52 18.48
N ASP A 53 8.08 9.70 17.74
CA ASP A 53 6.94 10.17 16.93
C ASP A 53 5.81 10.67 17.83
N PHE A 54 5.61 10.08 19.02
CA PHE A 54 4.67 10.59 20.02
C PHE A 54 5.10 11.94 20.59
N ALA A 55 6.37 12.10 20.95
CA ALA A 55 6.88 13.39 21.43
C ALA A 55 6.76 14.51 20.37
N ASP A 56 7.03 14.19 19.10
CA ASP A 56 6.81 15.12 17.99
C ASP A 56 5.31 15.47 17.82
N ALA A 57 4.41 14.50 17.99
CA ALA A 57 2.96 14.69 17.93
C ALA A 57 2.47 15.59 19.08
N GLU A 58 2.96 15.37 20.30
CA GLU A 58 2.64 16.18 21.49
C GLU A 58 3.09 17.63 21.28
N ALA A 59 4.34 17.85 20.90
CA ALA A 59 4.87 19.19 20.65
C ALA A 59 4.13 19.94 19.54
N VAL A 60 3.70 19.26 18.47
CA VAL A 60 2.87 19.86 17.41
C VAL A 60 1.48 20.24 17.94
N CYS A 61 0.83 19.35 18.70
CA CYS A 61 -0.49 19.62 19.26
C CYS A 61 -0.47 20.81 20.21
N ASP A 62 0.58 20.91 21.06
CA ASP A 62 0.81 22.08 21.95
C ASP A 62 1.01 23.36 21.13
N GLN A 63 1.83 23.30 20.07
CA GLN A 63 2.07 24.45 19.21
C GLN A 63 0.80 24.94 18.51
N ILE A 64 -0.04 24.03 18.01
CA ILE A 64 -1.32 24.33 17.37
C ILE A 64 -2.37 24.72 18.43
N GLY A 65 -2.20 24.33 19.68
CA GLY A 65 -3.14 24.55 20.79
C GLY A 65 -4.38 23.64 20.67
N ILE A 66 -4.19 22.36 20.43
CA ILE A 66 -5.22 21.30 20.42
C ILE A 66 -4.88 20.21 21.43
N PRO A 67 -5.86 19.58 22.10
CA PRO A 67 -5.59 18.45 22.96
C PRO A 67 -5.12 17.23 22.15
N LEU A 68 -4.18 16.46 22.71
CA LEU A 68 -3.75 15.19 22.16
C LEU A 68 -4.13 14.04 23.09
N HIS A 69 -4.71 13.00 22.53
CA HIS A 69 -5.01 11.73 23.18
C HIS A 69 -4.15 10.63 22.58
N GLN A 70 -3.91 9.56 23.34
CA GLN A 70 -3.24 8.36 22.83
C GLN A 70 -4.23 7.20 22.84
N ALA A 71 -4.33 6.49 21.71
CA ALA A 71 -5.12 5.26 21.59
C ALA A 71 -4.22 4.10 21.16
N ASN A 72 -4.42 2.94 21.78
CA ASN A 72 -3.62 1.74 21.52
C ASN A 72 -4.38 0.76 20.65
N PHE A 73 -3.95 0.61 19.39
CA PHE A 73 -4.49 -0.33 18.41
C PHE A 73 -3.51 -1.47 18.10
N SER A 74 -2.48 -1.68 18.91
CA SER A 74 -1.44 -2.67 18.61
C SER A 74 -1.96 -4.10 18.54
N GLY A 75 -2.98 -4.46 19.34
CA GLY A 75 -3.67 -5.75 19.26
C GLY A 75 -4.39 -5.92 17.92
N ASP A 76 -5.21 -4.95 17.55
CA ASP A 76 -5.93 -4.94 16.26
C ASP A 76 -4.96 -5.00 15.08
N TYR A 77 -3.88 -4.21 15.13
CA TYR A 77 -2.85 -4.19 14.09
C TYR A 77 -2.18 -5.56 13.94
N TRP A 78 -1.81 -6.18 15.07
CA TRP A 78 -1.21 -7.50 15.07
C TRP A 78 -2.15 -8.54 14.45
N ASP A 79 -3.40 -8.58 14.89
CA ASP A 79 -4.35 -9.63 14.49
C ASP A 79 -4.89 -9.45 13.06
N ARG A 80 -5.17 -8.21 12.63
CA ARG A 80 -5.86 -7.93 11.37
C ARG A 80 -4.93 -7.51 10.25
N VAL A 81 -3.72 -7.03 10.56
CA VAL A 81 -2.76 -6.55 9.55
C VAL A 81 -1.52 -7.43 9.51
N PHE A 82 -0.82 -7.55 10.64
CA PHE A 82 0.52 -8.12 10.64
C PHE A 82 0.52 -9.65 10.48
N LYS A 83 -0.40 -10.38 11.11
CA LYS A 83 -0.54 -11.83 10.90
C LYS A 83 -0.82 -12.17 9.44
N LYS A 84 -1.73 -11.43 8.79
CA LYS A 84 -2.04 -11.61 7.36
C LYS A 84 -0.82 -11.32 6.49
N PHE A 85 -0.11 -10.23 6.79
CA PHE A 85 1.11 -9.86 6.11
C PHE A 85 2.20 -10.95 6.18
N LEU A 86 2.39 -11.59 7.35
CA LEU A 86 3.32 -12.72 7.50
C LEU A 86 2.85 -13.97 6.74
N SER A 87 1.56 -14.30 6.80
CA SER A 87 0.98 -15.43 6.07
C SER A 87 1.21 -15.28 4.57
N ASP A 88 0.88 -14.10 4.01
CA ASP A 88 1.05 -13.83 2.59
C ASP A 88 2.52 -13.97 2.13
N HIS A 89 3.46 -13.50 2.95
CA HIS A 89 4.88 -13.68 2.67
C HIS A 89 5.29 -15.17 2.65
N ASN A 90 4.79 -15.97 3.61
CA ASN A 90 5.05 -17.42 3.64
C ASN A 90 4.46 -18.14 2.42
N GLU A 91 3.37 -17.63 1.86
CA GLU A 91 2.78 -18.13 0.61
C GLU A 91 3.52 -17.64 -0.65
N GLY A 92 4.64 -16.93 -0.49
CA GLY A 92 5.42 -16.39 -1.61
C GLY A 92 4.83 -15.14 -2.25
N LEU A 93 3.78 -14.56 -1.69
CA LEU A 93 3.17 -13.32 -2.17
C LEU A 93 4.02 -12.09 -1.80
N THR A 94 3.67 -10.95 -2.37
CA THR A 94 4.27 -9.65 -2.03
C THR A 94 3.19 -8.71 -1.49
N PRO A 95 2.77 -8.85 -0.23
CA PRO A 95 1.68 -8.08 0.34
C PRO A 95 2.04 -6.61 0.58
N ASN A 96 1.01 -5.77 0.65
CA ASN A 96 1.12 -4.36 1.05
C ASN A 96 0.35 -4.11 2.36
N PRO A 97 1.02 -4.05 3.51
CA PRO A 97 0.37 -3.89 4.80
C PRO A 97 -0.29 -2.51 5.00
N ASP A 98 0.12 -1.47 4.25
CA ASP A 98 -0.45 -0.12 4.39
C ASP A 98 -1.91 -0.08 3.96
N ILE A 99 -2.31 -0.88 2.96
CA ILE A 99 -3.70 -0.99 2.52
C ILE A 99 -4.56 -1.59 3.64
N LEU A 100 -4.10 -2.70 4.24
CA LEU A 100 -4.79 -3.32 5.38
C LEU A 100 -4.81 -2.41 6.61
N CYS A 101 -3.71 -1.68 6.88
CA CYS A 101 -3.65 -0.70 7.96
C CYS A 101 -4.69 0.41 7.77
N ASN A 102 -4.82 0.93 6.55
CA ASN A 102 -5.85 1.93 6.26
C ASN A 102 -7.25 1.34 6.48
N LYS A 103 -7.55 0.18 5.88
CA LYS A 103 -8.87 -0.47 5.98
C LYS A 103 -9.24 -0.83 7.42
N GLU A 104 -8.37 -1.57 8.12
CA GLU A 104 -8.72 -2.23 9.38
C GLU A 104 -8.42 -1.36 10.61
N ILE A 105 -7.42 -0.47 10.53
CA ILE A 105 -7.01 0.35 11.68
C ILE A 105 -7.53 1.77 11.54
N LYS A 106 -7.13 2.51 10.48
CA LYS A 106 -7.43 3.95 10.38
C LYS A 106 -8.90 4.23 10.08
N PHE A 107 -9.50 3.50 9.13
CA PHE A 107 -10.88 3.74 8.70
C PHE A 107 -11.86 2.69 9.24
N ARG A 108 -11.45 1.95 10.28
CA ARG A 108 -12.30 1.08 11.08
C ARG A 108 -12.06 1.30 12.56
N SER A 109 -11.06 0.67 13.20
CA SER A 109 -10.87 0.77 14.66
C SER A 109 -10.71 2.21 15.15
N PHE A 110 -9.91 3.04 14.46
CA PHE A 110 -9.75 4.45 14.82
C PHE A 110 -11.02 5.27 14.54
N LEU A 111 -11.68 5.06 13.41
CA LEU A 111 -12.95 5.71 13.09
C LEU A 111 -14.00 5.39 14.15
N ASP A 112 -14.21 4.11 14.44
CA ASP A 112 -15.19 3.65 15.45
C ASP A 112 -14.88 4.27 16.82
N TYR A 113 -13.63 4.20 17.27
CA TYR A 113 -13.19 4.83 18.52
C TYR A 113 -13.50 6.33 18.56
N CYS A 114 -13.21 7.06 17.48
CA CYS A 114 -13.46 8.51 17.44
C CYS A 114 -14.95 8.85 17.48
N LEU A 115 -15.78 8.07 16.77
CA LEU A 115 -17.23 8.26 16.80
C LEU A 115 -17.83 7.96 18.19
N GLU A 116 -17.33 6.92 18.88
CA GLU A 116 -17.74 6.58 20.25
C GLU A 116 -17.44 7.72 21.26
N ILE A 117 -16.31 8.43 21.09
CA ILE A 117 -15.99 9.58 21.94
C ILE A 117 -16.60 10.90 21.44
N GLY A 118 -17.54 10.82 20.50
CA GLY A 118 -18.41 11.91 20.07
C GLY A 118 -17.81 12.82 18.98
N ALA A 119 -16.92 12.32 18.14
CA ALA A 119 -16.49 13.02 16.94
C ALA A 119 -17.58 13.03 15.87
N ASP A 120 -17.73 14.14 15.14
CA ASP A 120 -18.54 14.21 13.92
C ASP A 120 -17.80 13.61 12.73
N TYR A 121 -16.47 13.82 12.70
CA TYR A 121 -15.56 13.36 11.64
C TYR A 121 -14.20 12.95 12.21
N ILE A 122 -13.53 12.07 11.48
CA ILE A 122 -12.09 11.92 11.61
C ILE A 122 -11.38 12.71 10.51
N ALA A 123 -10.08 12.97 10.68
CA ALA A 123 -9.25 13.52 9.62
C ALA A 123 -7.86 12.88 9.61
N THR A 124 -7.28 12.81 8.44
CA THR A 124 -5.93 12.28 8.25
C THR A 124 -5.15 13.09 7.22
N GLY A 125 -3.83 13.03 7.28
CA GLY A 125 -2.93 13.68 6.32
C GLY A 125 -2.77 12.94 5.00
N HIS A 126 -3.77 12.18 4.53
CA HIS A 126 -3.70 11.54 3.22
C HIS A 126 -3.97 12.53 2.08
N TYR A 127 -3.24 12.35 0.97
CA TYR A 127 -3.41 13.10 -0.27
C TYR A 127 -4.47 12.42 -1.14
N VAL A 128 -5.73 12.55 -0.74
CA VAL A 128 -6.91 12.11 -1.49
C VAL A 128 -8.02 13.12 -1.36
N ARG A 129 -8.98 13.09 -2.27
CA ARG A 129 -10.19 13.89 -2.21
C ARG A 129 -11.41 12.99 -1.98
N VAL A 130 -12.42 13.53 -1.34
CA VAL A 130 -13.71 12.86 -1.17
C VAL A 130 -14.81 13.79 -1.67
N ASP A 131 -15.63 13.26 -2.58
CA ASP A 131 -16.81 13.97 -3.07
C ASP A 131 -18.07 13.41 -2.42
N ASN A 132 -18.73 14.23 -1.61
CA ASN A 132 -19.98 13.94 -0.90
C ASN A 132 -21.21 14.57 -1.58
N SER A 133 -21.12 15.03 -2.83
CA SER A 133 -22.22 15.69 -3.53
C SER A 133 -23.32 14.73 -3.98
N GLY A 134 -23.03 13.44 -4.07
CA GLY A 134 -23.96 12.39 -4.49
C GLY A 134 -24.65 11.68 -3.30
N SER A 135 -25.32 10.56 -3.61
CA SER A 135 -25.98 9.70 -2.60
C SER A 135 -24.99 8.92 -1.72
N SER A 136 -23.77 8.76 -2.17
CA SER A 136 -22.66 8.10 -1.47
C SER A 136 -21.35 8.83 -1.74
N ALA A 137 -20.45 8.81 -0.76
CA ALA A 137 -19.14 9.42 -0.90
C ALA A 137 -18.28 8.68 -1.93
N ARG A 138 -17.61 9.44 -2.80
CA ARG A 138 -16.66 8.92 -3.78
C ARG A 138 -15.24 9.22 -3.36
N LEU A 139 -14.34 8.28 -3.57
CA LEU A 139 -12.90 8.47 -3.37
C LEU A 139 -12.27 8.99 -4.65
N LEU A 140 -11.65 10.14 -4.59
CA LEU A 140 -10.97 10.74 -5.75
C LEU A 140 -9.46 10.82 -5.52
N ARG A 141 -8.70 10.78 -6.62
CA ARG A 141 -7.25 11.06 -6.57
C ARG A 141 -6.96 12.41 -5.94
N GLY A 142 -5.86 12.53 -5.20
CA GLY A 142 -5.30 13.82 -4.81
C GLY A 142 -4.81 14.61 -6.04
N ILE A 143 -4.76 15.94 -5.94
CA ILE A 143 -4.32 16.78 -7.06
C ILE A 143 -2.81 16.65 -7.36
N ASP A 144 -2.01 16.22 -6.36
CA ASP A 144 -0.58 15.94 -6.56
C ASP A 144 -0.40 14.48 -7.03
N PRO A 145 -0.11 14.25 -8.31
CA PRO A 145 0.01 12.89 -8.85
C PRO A 145 1.23 12.14 -8.29
N THR A 146 2.21 12.86 -7.71
CA THR A 146 3.40 12.25 -7.10
C THR A 146 3.14 11.80 -5.67
N LYS A 147 2.06 12.26 -5.06
CA LYS A 147 1.67 11.99 -3.66
C LYS A 147 0.28 11.37 -3.53
N ASP A 148 -0.49 11.25 -4.61
CA ASP A 148 -1.80 10.60 -4.59
C ASP A 148 -1.76 9.28 -3.83
N GLN A 149 -2.63 9.15 -2.84
CA GLN A 149 -2.72 8.00 -1.94
C GLN A 149 -4.04 7.24 -2.08
N SER A 150 -4.85 7.54 -3.10
CA SER A 150 -6.09 6.82 -3.37
C SER A 150 -5.86 5.32 -3.55
N TYR A 151 -4.69 4.93 -4.09
CA TYR A 151 -4.24 3.54 -4.18
C TYR A 151 -4.28 2.81 -2.83
N PHE A 152 -3.89 3.46 -1.73
CA PHE A 152 -3.87 2.84 -0.41
C PHE A 152 -5.23 2.83 0.29
N LEU A 153 -6.19 3.61 -0.21
CA LEU A 153 -7.52 3.75 0.37
C LEU A 153 -8.62 3.02 -0.43
N HIS A 154 -8.26 2.31 -1.50
CA HIS A 154 -9.24 1.67 -2.40
C HIS A 154 -10.15 0.63 -1.71
N GLN A 155 -9.79 0.17 -0.51
CA GLN A 155 -10.62 -0.76 0.28
C GLN A 155 -11.47 -0.06 1.37
N VAL A 156 -11.42 1.27 1.46
CA VAL A 156 -12.25 2.05 2.39
C VAL A 156 -13.61 2.28 1.75
N THR A 157 -14.68 2.02 2.51
CA THR A 157 -16.04 2.15 1.96
C THR A 157 -16.48 3.62 1.84
N GLY A 158 -17.39 3.92 0.91
CA GLY A 158 -17.98 5.25 0.79
C GLY A 158 -18.65 5.74 2.08
N LYS A 159 -19.21 4.81 2.88
CA LYS A 159 -19.79 5.11 4.20
C LYS A 159 -18.73 5.67 5.17
N ASP A 160 -17.55 5.06 5.22
CA ASP A 160 -16.45 5.47 6.12
C ASP A 160 -15.78 6.75 5.60
N LEU A 161 -15.66 6.87 4.27
CA LEU A 161 -15.17 8.10 3.63
C LEU A 161 -16.08 9.30 3.92
N ALA A 162 -17.40 9.12 3.97
CA ALA A 162 -18.35 10.19 4.31
C ALA A 162 -18.15 10.74 5.74
N LYS A 163 -17.46 10.01 6.60
CA LYS A 163 -17.08 10.41 7.97
C LYS A 163 -15.64 10.88 8.08
N SER A 164 -14.94 11.03 6.97
CA SER A 164 -13.50 11.30 6.92
C SER A 164 -13.19 12.59 6.15
N LEU A 165 -12.27 13.39 6.66
CA LEU A 165 -11.81 14.62 6.03
C LEU A 165 -10.34 14.49 5.61
N PHE A 166 -10.03 15.00 4.42
CA PHE A 166 -8.70 14.93 3.83
C PHE A 166 -8.25 16.31 3.33
N PRO A 167 -7.89 17.24 4.23
CA PRO A 167 -7.59 18.63 3.85
C PRO A 167 -6.44 18.79 2.86
N LEU A 168 -5.54 17.77 2.80
CA LEU A 168 -4.35 17.81 1.93
C LEU A 168 -4.64 17.36 0.49
N GLY A 169 -5.82 16.83 0.21
CA GLY A 169 -6.18 16.30 -1.11
C GLY A 169 -6.18 17.34 -2.23
N GLU A 170 -6.42 18.61 -1.89
CA GLU A 170 -6.40 19.76 -2.81
C GLU A 170 -5.07 20.54 -2.79
N LEU A 171 -4.00 19.95 -2.25
CA LEU A 171 -2.69 20.57 -2.13
C LEU A 171 -1.58 19.69 -2.71
N THR A 172 -0.55 20.34 -3.26
CA THR A 172 0.70 19.66 -3.57
C THR A 172 1.55 19.49 -2.32
N LYS A 173 2.46 18.54 -2.32
CA LYS A 173 3.40 18.34 -1.20
C LYS A 173 4.24 19.59 -0.92
N GLU A 174 4.59 20.33 -1.97
CA GLU A 174 5.33 21.59 -1.84
C GLU A 174 4.49 22.63 -1.08
N GLN A 175 3.22 22.78 -1.43
CA GLN A 175 2.30 23.68 -0.72
C GLN A 175 2.14 23.27 0.75
N VAL A 176 2.01 21.98 1.05
CA VAL A 176 1.92 21.49 2.42
C VAL A 176 3.19 21.84 3.21
N ARG A 177 4.37 21.67 2.64
CA ARG A 177 5.63 22.08 3.29
C ARG A 177 5.74 23.59 3.44
N GLN A 178 5.23 24.38 2.49
CA GLN A 178 5.21 25.83 2.61
C GLN A 178 4.30 26.26 3.76
N ILE A 179 3.09 25.70 3.87
CA ILE A 179 2.17 25.98 4.98
C ILE A 179 2.84 25.65 6.33
N ALA A 180 3.54 24.52 6.41
CA ALA A 180 4.26 24.12 7.62
C ALA A 180 5.36 25.13 7.99
N LYS A 181 6.13 25.63 7.02
CA LYS A 181 7.18 26.64 7.21
C LYS A 181 6.63 27.99 7.61
N ASP A 182 5.61 28.49 6.94
CA ASP A 182 4.98 29.79 7.20
C ASP A 182 4.41 29.84 8.61
N ASN A 183 3.90 28.72 9.11
CA ASN A 183 3.39 28.59 10.48
C ASN A 183 4.45 28.10 11.49
N LYS A 184 5.72 27.97 11.04
CA LYS A 184 6.85 27.56 11.86
C LYS A 184 6.63 26.24 12.61
N LEU A 185 5.88 25.29 11.99
CA LEU A 185 5.64 24.00 12.61
C LEU A 185 6.98 23.28 12.81
N ILE A 186 7.18 22.69 13.98
CA ILE A 186 8.40 21.97 14.34
C ILE A 186 8.70 20.80 13.40
N THR A 187 7.65 20.27 12.73
CA THR A 187 7.73 19.17 11.75
C THR A 187 8.05 19.63 10.33
N SER A 188 8.19 20.95 10.06
CA SER A 188 8.35 21.51 8.71
C SER A 188 9.52 20.90 7.92
N GLU A 189 10.65 20.60 8.59
CA GLU A 189 11.86 20.00 8.01
C GLU A 189 11.91 18.47 8.18
N LYS A 190 10.92 17.86 8.87
CA LYS A 190 10.90 16.41 9.07
C LYS A 190 10.73 15.69 7.73
N LYS A 191 11.60 14.70 7.48
CA LYS A 191 11.50 13.87 6.26
C LYS A 191 10.24 13.02 6.30
N ASP A 192 9.68 12.74 5.11
CA ASP A 192 8.54 11.84 4.99
C ASP A 192 8.93 10.43 5.48
N SER A 193 8.02 9.79 6.19
CA SER A 193 8.17 8.37 6.55
C SER A 193 8.14 7.53 5.27
N VAL A 194 9.01 6.54 5.18
CA VAL A 194 9.11 5.64 4.02
C VAL A 194 9.13 4.20 4.53
N GLY A 195 8.26 3.36 3.96
CA GLY A 195 8.09 1.98 4.41
C GLY A 195 6.97 1.84 5.44
N ILE A 196 6.93 0.69 6.13
CA ILE A 196 5.94 0.43 7.19
C ILE A 196 6.18 1.42 8.34
N CYS A 197 5.12 2.00 8.88
CA CYS A 197 5.14 3.16 9.79
C CYS A 197 6.11 3.05 11.00
N PHE A 198 6.46 1.85 11.44
CA PHE A 198 7.35 1.60 12.59
C PHE A 198 8.66 0.89 12.21
N ILE A 199 8.93 0.67 10.90
CA ILE A 199 10.15 0.04 10.39
C ILE A 199 10.91 1.05 9.52
N GLY A 200 12.13 1.36 9.89
CA GLY A 200 13.01 2.20 9.07
C GLY A 200 13.37 1.53 7.73
N LYS A 201 13.53 2.35 6.69
CA LYS A 201 13.73 1.95 5.28
C LYS A 201 14.79 0.86 5.04
N ASN A 202 15.85 0.84 5.83
CA ASN A 202 17.00 -0.07 5.65
C ASN A 202 16.93 -1.34 6.52
N LYS A 203 15.83 -1.54 7.27
CA LYS A 203 15.69 -2.64 8.23
C LYS A 203 14.53 -3.59 7.89
N TYR A 204 13.90 -3.42 6.72
CA TYR A 204 12.72 -4.19 6.36
C TYR A 204 13.01 -5.69 6.28
N ASN A 205 14.03 -6.09 5.51
CA ASN A 205 14.38 -7.50 5.38
C ASN A 205 14.84 -8.10 6.72
N ASP A 206 15.63 -7.36 7.51
CA ASP A 206 16.06 -7.79 8.84
C ASP A 206 14.88 -7.95 9.80
N PHE A 207 13.92 -7.03 9.73
CA PHE A 207 12.69 -7.10 10.52
C PHE A 207 11.87 -8.33 10.15
N ILE A 208 11.60 -8.54 8.86
CA ILE A 208 10.85 -9.70 8.37
C ILE A 208 11.57 -11.00 8.72
N ALA A 209 12.90 -11.06 8.63
CA ALA A 209 13.70 -12.23 8.96
C ALA A 209 13.55 -12.68 10.43
N ASN A 210 13.25 -11.74 11.36
CA ASN A 210 12.97 -12.10 12.76
C ASN A 210 11.67 -12.91 12.94
N PHE A 211 10.74 -12.81 11.99
CA PHE A 211 9.44 -13.50 12.05
C PHE A 211 9.36 -14.71 11.11
N LEU A 212 9.96 -14.63 9.92
CA LEU A 212 9.85 -15.67 8.88
C LEU A 212 11.07 -16.57 8.82
N GLY A 213 12.22 -16.12 9.34
CA GLY A 213 13.47 -16.88 9.28
C GLY A 213 14.02 -17.01 7.85
N LYS A 214 14.81 -18.06 7.62
CA LYS A 214 15.36 -18.40 6.31
C LYS A 214 14.71 -19.68 5.78
N ASP A 215 14.36 -19.66 4.51
CA ASP A 215 13.89 -20.84 3.76
C ASP A 215 14.62 -20.90 2.41
N PRO A 216 15.89 -21.38 2.41
CA PRO A 216 16.78 -21.28 1.26
C PRO A 216 16.32 -22.14 0.08
N GLY A 217 16.64 -21.65 -1.12
CA GLY A 217 16.39 -22.34 -2.38
C GLY A 217 17.37 -21.95 -3.46
N VAL A 218 17.16 -22.45 -4.68
CA VAL A 218 18.03 -22.23 -5.82
C VAL A 218 17.61 -21.03 -6.64
N ILE A 219 18.57 -20.33 -7.23
CA ILE A 219 18.35 -19.32 -8.26
C ILE A 219 18.65 -19.94 -9.61
N LEU A 220 17.67 -19.91 -10.52
CA LEU A 220 17.76 -20.48 -11.86
C LEU A 220 17.63 -19.39 -12.92
N ASP A 221 18.28 -19.56 -14.07
CA ASP A 221 17.94 -18.81 -15.28
C ASP A 221 16.68 -19.39 -15.97
N GLU A 222 16.25 -18.76 -17.07
CA GLU A 222 15.09 -19.21 -17.84
C GLU A 222 15.28 -20.55 -18.54
N GLU A 223 16.52 -21.02 -18.71
CA GLU A 223 16.82 -22.35 -19.22
C GLU A 223 16.86 -23.41 -18.13
N GLY A 224 16.79 -23.03 -16.85
CA GLY A 224 16.86 -23.93 -15.69
C GLY A 224 18.29 -24.20 -15.20
N ASN A 225 19.28 -23.44 -15.67
CA ASN A 225 20.63 -23.54 -15.15
C ASN A 225 20.74 -22.89 -13.78
N GLU A 226 21.41 -23.52 -12.84
CA GLU A 226 21.64 -22.98 -11.51
C GLU A 226 22.67 -21.84 -11.55
N LEU A 227 22.28 -20.68 -11.02
CA LEU A 227 23.09 -19.47 -10.92
C LEU A 227 23.57 -19.20 -9.50
N GLY A 228 22.89 -19.73 -8.50
CA GLY A 228 23.20 -19.50 -7.09
C GLY A 228 22.09 -19.97 -6.15
N VAL A 229 22.14 -19.45 -4.92
CA VAL A 229 21.17 -19.76 -3.86
C VAL A 229 20.62 -18.47 -3.25
N HIS A 230 19.42 -18.55 -2.67
CA HIS A 230 18.77 -17.44 -1.97
C HIS A 230 18.34 -17.87 -0.56
N ASP A 231 18.13 -16.89 0.34
CA ASP A 231 17.75 -17.13 1.73
C ASP A 231 16.23 -17.37 1.94
N GLY A 232 15.40 -17.18 0.91
CA GLY A 232 13.94 -17.40 0.95
C GLY A 232 13.21 -16.61 -0.13
N LEU A 233 12.17 -17.21 -0.76
CA LEU A 233 11.36 -16.57 -1.80
C LEU A 233 10.58 -15.33 -1.29
N MET A 234 10.30 -15.28 0.02
CA MET A 234 9.60 -14.17 0.68
C MET A 234 10.36 -12.84 0.58
N TYR A 235 11.67 -12.86 0.34
CA TYR A 235 12.51 -11.66 0.21
C TYR A 235 12.52 -11.07 -1.20
N PHE A 236 11.84 -11.71 -2.15
CA PHE A 236 11.87 -11.33 -3.56
C PHE A 236 10.49 -10.94 -4.07
N THR A 237 10.49 -9.99 -5.00
CA THR A 237 9.30 -9.49 -5.70
C THR A 237 9.53 -9.61 -7.21
N LEU A 238 8.48 -9.93 -7.99
CA LEU A 238 8.60 -9.97 -9.45
C LEU A 238 9.07 -8.61 -9.99
N GLY A 239 9.99 -8.64 -10.95
CA GLY A 239 10.65 -7.46 -11.49
C GLY A 239 11.73 -6.84 -10.59
N GLN A 240 12.04 -7.43 -9.43
CA GLN A 240 13.13 -6.96 -8.58
C GLN A 240 14.47 -7.15 -9.27
N ARG A 241 15.32 -6.11 -9.21
CA ARG A 241 16.68 -6.11 -9.75
C ARG A 241 17.75 -6.17 -8.65
N GLN A 242 17.57 -5.40 -7.59
CA GLN A 242 18.56 -5.29 -6.51
C GLN A 242 18.40 -6.40 -5.48
N GLY A 243 19.52 -6.81 -4.86
CA GLY A 243 19.50 -7.76 -3.75
C GLY A 243 19.33 -9.24 -4.17
N ILE A 244 19.42 -9.57 -5.47
CA ILE A 244 19.38 -10.96 -5.94
C ILE A 244 20.69 -11.71 -5.58
N GLY A 245 21.78 -10.97 -5.39
CA GLY A 245 23.07 -11.56 -5.01
C GLY A 245 23.87 -12.13 -6.19
N LEU A 246 23.39 -11.96 -7.42
CA LEU A 246 24.10 -12.39 -8.62
C LEU A 246 25.02 -11.27 -9.11
N GLY A 247 26.31 -11.54 -9.21
CA GLY A 247 27.30 -10.71 -9.87
C GLY A 247 27.34 -10.96 -11.38
N GLY A 248 28.35 -10.41 -12.06
CA GLY A 248 28.61 -10.76 -13.46
C GLY A 248 28.96 -12.25 -13.61
N ILE A 249 28.14 -13.01 -14.32
CA ILE A 249 28.34 -14.43 -14.54
C ILE A 249 29.14 -14.60 -15.84
N LYS A 250 30.27 -15.34 -15.77
CA LYS A 250 31.13 -15.59 -16.90
C LYS A 250 30.38 -16.34 -18.01
N GLY A 251 30.32 -15.75 -19.21
CA GLY A 251 29.65 -16.36 -20.36
C GLY A 251 28.19 -15.94 -20.58
N LYS A 252 27.63 -15.10 -19.71
CA LYS A 252 26.33 -14.45 -19.91
C LYS A 252 26.54 -12.98 -20.31
N GLU A 253 25.52 -12.38 -20.92
CA GLU A 253 25.53 -10.96 -21.29
C GLU A 253 25.72 -10.06 -20.06
N GLN A 254 26.24 -8.84 -20.24
CA GLN A 254 26.47 -7.89 -19.15
C GLN A 254 25.21 -7.14 -18.74
N ASP A 255 24.04 -7.74 -18.91
CA ASP A 255 22.78 -7.13 -18.55
C ASP A 255 22.34 -7.49 -17.12
N SER A 256 21.46 -6.65 -16.57
CA SER A 256 21.00 -6.82 -15.19
C SER A 256 20.03 -8.01 -15.07
N TRP A 257 20.09 -8.73 -13.96
CA TRP A 257 19.16 -9.79 -13.62
C TRP A 257 17.87 -9.23 -12.99
N TYR A 258 16.75 -9.83 -13.34
CA TYR A 258 15.42 -9.50 -12.83
C TYR A 258 14.66 -10.75 -12.41
N VAL A 259 13.96 -10.69 -11.29
CA VAL A 259 13.10 -11.79 -10.82
C VAL A 259 11.91 -11.94 -11.76
N ALA A 260 11.78 -13.11 -12.38
CA ALA A 260 10.70 -13.40 -13.33
C ALA A 260 9.64 -14.35 -12.77
N HIS A 261 10.03 -15.31 -11.90
CA HIS A 261 9.09 -16.26 -11.31
C HIS A 261 9.58 -16.73 -9.93
N LYS A 262 8.62 -17.10 -9.08
CA LYS A 262 8.85 -17.74 -7.78
C LYS A 262 8.06 -19.04 -7.74
N ASP A 263 8.74 -20.18 -7.74
CA ASP A 263 8.10 -21.47 -7.56
C ASP A 263 8.17 -21.88 -6.08
N THR A 264 7.05 -21.81 -5.40
CA THR A 264 6.95 -22.11 -3.98
C THR A 264 7.03 -23.60 -3.68
N GLN A 265 6.77 -24.48 -4.65
CA GLN A 265 6.84 -25.94 -4.47
C GLN A 265 8.30 -26.42 -4.49
N SER A 266 9.06 -26.02 -5.49
CA SER A 266 10.49 -26.36 -5.61
C SER A 266 11.42 -25.42 -4.87
N LYS A 267 10.89 -24.29 -4.33
CA LYS A 267 11.65 -23.18 -3.73
C LYS A 267 12.64 -22.55 -4.72
N ALA A 268 12.31 -22.54 -6.01
CA ALA A 268 13.16 -21.98 -7.04
C ALA A 268 12.78 -20.52 -7.36
N LEU A 269 13.81 -19.67 -7.48
CA LEU A 269 13.71 -18.31 -7.95
C LEU A 269 14.21 -18.24 -9.39
N THR A 270 13.32 -18.02 -10.37
CA THR A 270 13.74 -17.84 -11.76
C THR A 270 14.05 -16.38 -12.02
N VAL A 271 15.21 -16.12 -12.60
CA VAL A 271 15.67 -14.78 -13.01
C VAL A 271 15.98 -14.75 -14.49
N VAL A 272 15.80 -13.56 -15.09
CA VAL A 272 16.07 -13.31 -16.52
C VAL A 272 16.96 -12.09 -16.68
N GLN A 273 17.70 -12.01 -17.78
CA GLN A 273 18.51 -10.83 -18.12
C GLN A 273 17.69 -9.83 -18.97
N GLY A 274 17.89 -8.54 -18.67
CA GLY A 274 17.21 -7.46 -19.39
C GLY A 274 15.82 -7.13 -18.82
N ARG A 275 15.52 -5.83 -18.78
CA ARG A 275 14.22 -5.34 -18.29
C ARG A 275 13.08 -5.63 -19.24
N ASP A 276 13.39 -5.81 -20.52
CA ASP A 276 12.39 -6.02 -21.58
C ASP A 276 12.17 -7.50 -21.89
N HIS A 277 12.66 -8.39 -21.03
CA HIS A 277 12.49 -9.82 -21.21
C HIS A 277 11.00 -10.23 -21.13
N PRO A 278 10.46 -11.04 -22.11
CA PRO A 278 9.04 -11.35 -22.20
C PRO A 278 8.42 -11.92 -20.92
N LEU A 279 9.17 -12.77 -20.19
CA LEU A 279 8.70 -13.37 -18.92
C LEU A 279 8.40 -12.36 -17.80
N LEU A 280 8.81 -11.11 -17.95
CA LEU A 280 8.51 -10.02 -17.00
C LEU A 280 7.16 -9.36 -17.26
N PHE A 281 6.55 -9.58 -18.43
CA PHE A 281 5.31 -8.91 -18.84
C PHE A 281 4.08 -9.81 -18.66
N SER A 282 2.94 -9.17 -18.49
CA SER A 282 1.64 -9.84 -18.34
C SER A 282 0.56 -9.08 -19.08
N ASP A 283 -0.33 -9.83 -19.74
CA ASP A 283 -1.45 -9.31 -20.52
C ASP A 283 -2.65 -8.94 -19.62
N GLY A 284 -2.61 -9.40 -18.36
CA GLY A 284 -3.67 -9.18 -17.39
C GLY A 284 -3.34 -9.80 -16.03
N CYS A 285 -4.35 -9.85 -15.17
CA CYS A 285 -4.29 -10.57 -13.91
C CYS A 285 -5.65 -11.10 -13.48
N TYR A 286 -5.62 -12.10 -12.62
CA TYR A 286 -6.77 -12.54 -11.83
C TYR A 286 -6.71 -11.87 -10.47
N VAL A 287 -7.87 -11.44 -9.97
CA VAL A 287 -8.01 -10.85 -8.63
C VAL A 287 -9.16 -11.53 -7.88
N ASP A 288 -9.09 -11.52 -6.57
CA ASP A 288 -10.20 -11.95 -5.72
C ASP A 288 -11.41 -11.00 -5.87
N ASN A 289 -12.42 -11.15 -5.03
CA ASN A 289 -13.55 -10.26 -5.01
C ASN A 289 -13.11 -8.81 -4.81
N VAL A 290 -13.54 -7.94 -5.71
CA VAL A 290 -13.24 -6.51 -5.63
C VAL A 290 -13.95 -5.90 -4.44
N GLN A 291 -13.17 -5.24 -3.58
CA GLN A 291 -13.73 -4.35 -2.58
C GLN A 291 -14.06 -3.01 -3.27
N TRP A 292 -15.34 -2.77 -3.49
CA TRP A 292 -15.81 -1.53 -4.06
C TRP A 292 -15.93 -0.43 -3.01
N VAL A 293 -15.58 0.81 -3.35
CA VAL A 293 -15.83 1.99 -2.51
C VAL A 293 -17.34 2.19 -2.35
N ASN A 294 -18.08 2.08 -3.46
CA ASN A 294 -19.53 2.02 -3.50
C ASN A 294 -19.95 0.81 -4.34
N GLU A 295 -21.12 0.24 -4.08
CA GLU A 295 -21.60 -0.94 -4.79
C GLU A 295 -21.52 -0.77 -6.32
N ASN A 296 -21.01 -1.78 -6.99
CA ASN A 296 -20.96 -1.90 -8.44
C ASN A 296 -21.44 -3.30 -8.84
N ASN A 297 -22.41 -3.34 -9.73
CA ASN A 297 -23.05 -4.58 -10.19
C ASN A 297 -22.77 -4.88 -11.68
N GLU A 298 -21.83 -4.17 -12.31
CA GLU A 298 -21.46 -4.41 -13.69
C GLU A 298 -20.64 -5.71 -13.81
N ASP A 299 -21.06 -6.60 -14.73
CA ASP A 299 -20.32 -7.83 -15.00
C ASP A 299 -19.07 -7.57 -15.86
N GLU A 300 -19.09 -6.52 -16.67
CA GLU A 300 -17.95 -6.03 -17.45
C GLU A 300 -17.82 -4.51 -17.31
N LEU A 301 -16.61 -4.04 -17.04
CA LEU A 301 -16.32 -2.62 -16.85
C LEU A 301 -15.05 -2.21 -17.61
N ASN A 302 -15.18 -1.22 -18.52
CA ASN A 302 -14.02 -0.52 -19.08
C ASN A 302 -13.50 0.50 -18.07
N CYS A 303 -12.25 0.37 -17.67
CA CYS A 303 -11.66 1.14 -16.58
C CYS A 303 -10.17 1.41 -16.83
N GLU A 304 -9.55 2.09 -15.90
CA GLU A 304 -8.10 2.17 -15.76
C GLU A 304 -7.69 1.39 -14.52
N VAL A 305 -6.56 0.67 -14.59
CA VAL A 305 -6.06 -0.13 -13.47
C VAL A 305 -4.64 0.25 -13.14
N GLN A 306 -4.38 0.44 -11.85
CA GLN A 306 -3.05 0.67 -11.29
C GLN A 306 -2.65 -0.57 -10.49
N ILE A 307 -1.61 -1.27 -10.97
CA ILE A 307 -1.17 -2.56 -10.41
C ILE A 307 -0.07 -2.45 -9.33
N ARG A 308 0.43 -1.25 -9.12
CA ARG A 308 1.47 -0.95 -8.11
C ARG A 308 1.41 0.52 -7.77
N TYR A 309 1.63 0.86 -6.51
CA TYR A 309 1.75 2.27 -6.11
C TYR A 309 2.80 2.99 -6.96
N GLN A 310 2.50 4.19 -7.43
CA GLN A 310 3.30 5.02 -8.35
C GLN A 310 3.49 4.44 -9.77
N SER A 311 2.88 3.30 -10.15
CA SER A 311 2.81 2.94 -11.56
C SER A 311 1.78 3.82 -12.27
N GLN A 312 1.96 4.02 -13.58
CA GLN A 312 0.94 4.69 -14.38
C GLN A 312 -0.29 3.77 -14.53
N PRO A 313 -1.51 4.29 -14.41
CA PRO A 313 -2.71 3.54 -14.71
C PRO A 313 -2.73 3.08 -16.17
N VAL A 314 -3.20 1.86 -16.42
CA VAL A 314 -3.36 1.30 -17.76
C VAL A 314 -4.85 1.06 -18.04
N LYS A 315 -5.29 1.34 -19.26
CA LYS A 315 -6.64 0.98 -19.71
C LYS A 315 -6.83 -0.53 -19.66
N ALA A 316 -7.95 -0.98 -19.14
CA ALA A 316 -8.23 -2.39 -18.93
C ALA A 316 -9.73 -2.67 -19.06
N LEU A 317 -10.03 -3.94 -19.32
CA LEU A 317 -11.37 -4.49 -19.21
C LEU A 317 -11.43 -5.41 -18.00
N LEU A 318 -12.24 -5.05 -17.02
CA LEU A 318 -12.59 -5.89 -15.88
C LEU A 318 -13.76 -6.78 -16.27
N LYS A 319 -13.64 -8.08 -16.01
CA LYS A 319 -14.71 -9.07 -16.22
C LYS A 319 -14.95 -9.87 -14.96
N LYS A 320 -16.21 -9.96 -14.55
CA LYS A 320 -16.62 -10.79 -13.42
C LYS A 320 -16.55 -12.27 -13.80
N LEU A 321 -16.02 -13.08 -12.89
CA LEU A 321 -15.98 -14.53 -12.97
C LEU A 321 -16.87 -15.14 -11.88
N THR A 322 -17.00 -16.46 -11.87
CA THR A 322 -17.67 -17.19 -10.78
C THR A 322 -16.97 -16.97 -9.45
N ASP A 323 -15.64 -16.88 -9.46
CA ASP A 323 -14.79 -16.66 -8.28
C ASP A 323 -13.78 -15.52 -8.56
N GLY A 324 -14.20 -14.29 -8.25
CA GLY A 324 -13.37 -13.10 -8.45
C GLY A 324 -13.57 -12.40 -9.78
N TYR A 325 -12.49 -11.81 -10.28
CA TYR A 325 -12.50 -11.04 -11.54
C TYR A 325 -11.23 -11.29 -12.35
N LYS A 326 -11.39 -11.16 -13.67
CA LYS A 326 -10.30 -11.12 -14.65
C LYS A 326 -10.11 -9.69 -15.12
N ILE A 327 -8.88 -9.21 -15.07
CA ILE A 327 -8.47 -7.90 -15.60
C ILE A 327 -7.62 -8.13 -16.84
N ILE A 328 -8.03 -7.59 -17.97
CA ILE A 328 -7.32 -7.68 -19.26
C ILE A 328 -6.78 -6.29 -19.58
N PHE A 329 -5.47 -6.13 -19.64
CA PHE A 329 -4.82 -4.85 -19.93
C PHE A 329 -4.85 -4.54 -21.43
N ALA A 330 -4.97 -3.26 -21.80
CA ALA A 330 -4.87 -2.81 -23.18
C ALA A 330 -3.46 -2.95 -23.76
N SER A 331 -2.44 -3.04 -22.90
CA SER A 331 -1.04 -3.32 -23.26
C SER A 331 -0.37 -4.10 -22.13
N PRO A 332 0.57 -5.02 -22.43
CA PRO A 332 1.27 -5.79 -21.41
C PRO A 332 1.92 -4.93 -20.34
N GLN A 333 1.83 -5.36 -19.10
CA GLN A 333 2.35 -4.65 -17.94
C GLN A 333 3.54 -5.38 -17.30
N LEU A 334 4.55 -4.61 -16.94
CA LEU A 334 5.77 -5.11 -16.31
C LEU A 334 5.50 -5.53 -14.87
N ALA A 335 5.94 -6.73 -14.51
CA ALA A 335 6.03 -7.23 -13.15
C ALA A 335 4.70 -7.18 -12.37
N VAL A 336 3.63 -7.65 -13.00
CA VAL A 336 2.34 -7.90 -12.32
C VAL A 336 2.58 -8.93 -11.23
N THR A 337 2.38 -8.52 -9.97
CA THR A 337 2.88 -9.28 -8.82
C THR A 337 1.74 -9.77 -7.93
N PRO A 338 1.58 -11.09 -7.73
CA PRO A 338 0.65 -11.64 -6.74
C PRO A 338 0.91 -11.10 -5.33
N GLY A 339 -0.17 -10.73 -4.64
CA GLY A 339 -0.11 -10.08 -3.33
C GLY A 339 -0.13 -8.55 -3.37
N GLN A 340 0.22 -7.91 -4.49
CA GLN A 340 -0.03 -6.48 -4.70
C GLN A 340 -1.50 -6.22 -5.05
N SER A 341 -1.95 -4.97 -5.00
CA SER A 341 -3.32 -4.62 -5.38
C SER A 341 -3.41 -4.14 -6.82
N ALA A 342 -4.48 -4.57 -7.49
CA ALA A 342 -4.99 -3.95 -8.70
C ALA A 342 -6.11 -2.98 -8.29
N VAL A 343 -5.86 -1.68 -8.44
CA VAL A 343 -6.79 -0.61 -8.06
C VAL A 343 -7.46 -0.06 -9.30
N ILE A 344 -8.78 0.04 -9.26
CA ILE A 344 -9.66 0.33 -10.39
C ILE A 344 -10.09 1.79 -10.35
N TYR A 345 -9.94 2.48 -11.48
CA TYR A 345 -10.26 3.89 -11.61
C TYR A 345 -11.13 4.16 -12.84
N LYS A 346 -11.87 5.28 -12.76
CA LYS A 346 -12.52 5.91 -13.91
C LYS A 346 -12.21 7.41 -13.87
N GLY A 347 -11.19 7.83 -14.62
CA GLY A 347 -10.61 9.16 -14.44
C GLY A 347 -10.02 9.34 -13.03
N ASP A 348 -10.47 10.38 -12.31
CA ASP A 348 -10.04 10.63 -10.93
C ASP A 348 -10.74 9.74 -9.89
N ASP A 349 -11.85 9.09 -10.26
CA ASP A 349 -12.66 8.30 -9.34
C ASP A 349 -12.02 6.94 -9.07
N CYS A 350 -11.63 6.68 -7.82
CA CYS A 350 -11.17 5.37 -7.36
C CYS A 350 -12.39 4.52 -7.01
N LEU A 351 -12.71 3.55 -7.87
CA LEU A 351 -13.89 2.72 -7.73
C LEU A 351 -13.74 1.61 -6.69
N GLY A 352 -12.50 1.18 -6.44
CA GLY A 352 -12.18 0.08 -5.55
C GLY A 352 -10.94 -0.67 -6.00
N GLY A 353 -10.78 -1.90 -5.55
CA GLY A 353 -9.68 -2.77 -5.97
C GLY A 353 -9.64 -4.08 -5.22
N SER A 354 -8.70 -4.92 -5.60
CA SER A 354 -8.49 -6.23 -5.00
C SER A 354 -7.03 -6.65 -5.05
N VAL A 355 -6.70 -7.67 -4.27
CA VAL A 355 -5.37 -8.29 -4.31
C VAL A 355 -5.23 -9.11 -5.60
N ILE A 356 -4.10 -8.95 -6.27
CA ILE A 356 -3.71 -9.76 -7.42
C ILE A 356 -3.44 -11.19 -6.94
N LYS A 357 -4.21 -12.12 -7.46
CA LYS A 357 -4.12 -13.55 -7.15
C LYS A 357 -3.07 -14.24 -8.01
N ASP A 358 -3.15 -13.95 -9.31
CA ASP A 358 -2.18 -14.46 -10.28
C ASP A 358 -2.09 -13.54 -11.51
N ARG A 359 -1.03 -13.68 -12.29
CA ARG A 359 -0.82 -12.95 -13.55
C ARG A 359 -1.34 -13.75 -14.74
N ILE A 360 -1.73 -13.05 -15.79
CA ILE A 360 -2.07 -13.63 -17.10
C ILE A 360 -0.95 -13.23 -18.05
N SER A 361 -0.19 -14.21 -18.56
CA SER A 361 0.93 -13.96 -19.46
C SER A 361 1.10 -15.14 -20.40
N SER A 362 0.88 -14.90 -21.69
CA SER A 362 1.03 -15.91 -22.75
C SER A 362 2.46 -16.45 -22.82
N ASP A 363 3.44 -15.56 -22.67
CA ASP A 363 4.87 -15.93 -22.68
C ASP A 363 5.23 -16.77 -21.47
N PHE A 364 4.72 -16.42 -20.28
CA PHE A 364 4.93 -17.22 -19.09
C PHE A 364 4.30 -18.61 -19.19
N TYR A 365 3.06 -18.71 -19.66
CA TYR A 365 2.39 -20.01 -19.80
C TYR A 365 3.14 -20.92 -20.78
N SER A 366 3.53 -20.38 -21.94
CA SER A 366 4.33 -21.14 -22.93
C SER A 366 5.68 -21.60 -22.34
N TRP A 367 6.33 -20.76 -21.58
CA TRP A 367 7.59 -21.08 -20.89
C TRP A 367 7.37 -22.14 -19.80
N ALA A 368 6.32 -22.03 -19.00
CA ALA A 368 5.98 -22.94 -17.91
C ALA A 368 5.61 -24.35 -18.41
N ASP A 369 4.78 -24.43 -19.45
CA ASP A 369 4.39 -25.69 -20.09
C ASP A 369 5.60 -26.47 -20.59
N ASN A 370 6.54 -25.80 -21.23
CA ASN A 370 7.79 -26.42 -21.74
C ASN A 370 8.70 -26.97 -20.64
N ARG A 371 8.45 -26.59 -19.37
CA ARG A 371 9.28 -27.00 -18.21
C ARG A 371 8.51 -27.81 -17.18
N GLY A 372 7.24 -28.08 -17.41
CA GLY A 372 6.38 -28.84 -16.51
C GLY A 372 6.06 -28.11 -15.20
N TYR A 373 6.13 -26.76 -15.18
CA TYR A 373 5.67 -25.97 -14.05
C TYR A 373 4.12 -25.96 -14.00
N ASN A 374 3.58 -26.14 -12.81
CA ASN A 374 2.16 -25.98 -12.58
C ASN A 374 1.80 -24.52 -12.39
N TYR A 375 0.77 -24.06 -13.09
CA TYR A 375 0.15 -22.76 -12.90
C TYR A 375 -1.37 -22.86 -12.95
N GLN A 376 -2.06 -21.94 -12.32
CA GLN A 376 -3.52 -21.98 -12.23
C GLN A 376 -4.13 -21.04 -13.26
N VAL A 377 -5.05 -21.57 -14.09
CA VAL A 377 -5.88 -20.76 -14.99
C VAL A 377 -7.27 -20.69 -14.37
N TYR A 378 -7.73 -19.48 -14.06
CA TYR A 378 -9.06 -19.24 -13.52
C TYR A 378 -10.05 -19.03 -14.67
N GLY A 379 -11.15 -19.78 -14.67
CA GLY A 379 -12.18 -19.76 -15.70
C GLY A 379 -13.36 -18.85 -15.40
#